data_5f1e60227e41664a2e695af762059011
#
_entry.id   5f1e60227e41664a2e695af762059011
#
_cell.length_a   1.000
_cell.length_b   1.000
_cell.length_c   1.000
_cell.angle_alpha   90.00
_cell.angle_beta   90.00
_cell.angle_gamma   90.00
#
_symmetry.space_group_name_H-M   'P 1'
#
loop_
_entity.id
_entity.type
_entity.pdbx_description
1 polymer ?
#
loop_
_entity_poly.entity_id
_entity_poly.type
_entity_poly.pdbx_seq_one_letter_code
_entity_poly.pdbx_strand_id
1 'polypeptide(L)'
;MTRHWPAILLVLFVLGVAPCTAQDDAAPNRRPADTTLSSLRVGVHPFPPFVIQNERGTFTGLCVDLWEDVAREMDVDYEYVRYTDPTGMIRALDFREIDIAINPLYVSGTRLNMFEVSQPFFISSVGVATTSVTRSQFQAFLQNFFSLAFLKIILLLSGILLFFGTILWAVERRENRYQFRPGLRGLLDGLWWAAVTMTTVGYGDKAPKTQTGRTIAVVWMFTAVIIVSSFTATIASTLTVNTLSAKIETLEDLTTVDRIGTVSGSSTQDFLVAHDIPSTQEFETPTNALQALAQGTVDVIVYDRPVMRYLINTDRISGNVQLLPVTFNKQYRSFLMPRGSPLRRQLDPLLVRRINRADWQGVLQKYNLSTE
;
A
#
# COMPACT_ATOMS: atom_id res chain seq x y z
N MET A 1 19.78 -27.57 -74.04
CA MET A 1 21.01 -27.33 -74.86
C MET A 1 22.15 -26.98 -73.94
N THR A 2 23.13 -27.93 -73.92
CA THR A 2 24.58 -27.84 -73.71
C THR A 2 25.06 -27.11 -72.45
N ARG A 3 25.43 -27.79 -71.36
CA ARG A 3 26.63 -28.66 -71.15
C ARG A 3 27.95 -27.91 -71.42
N HIS A 4 28.70 -27.58 -70.34
CA HIS A 4 30.18 -27.81 -70.29
C HIS A 4 30.73 -27.67 -68.86
N TRP A 5 31.23 -28.74 -68.31
CA TRP A 5 32.28 -28.83 -67.27
C TRP A 5 33.67 -28.69 -67.97
N PRO A 6 34.71 -28.25 -67.31
CA PRO A 6 35.83 -29.13 -67.05
C PRO A 6 36.37 -28.96 -65.59
N ALA A 7 36.67 -30.08 -64.94
CA ALA A 7 37.92 -30.84 -64.88
C ALA A 7 39.00 -30.19 -64.02
N ILE A 8 39.07 -30.61 -62.78
CA ILE A 8 40.13 -31.34 -62.04
C ILE A 8 41.58 -30.96 -62.40
N LEU A 9 42.31 -30.47 -61.38
CA LEU A 9 43.72 -30.70 -61.24
C LEU A 9 44.07 -30.98 -59.76
N LEU A 10 44.33 -32.28 -59.49
CA LEU A 10 44.79 -32.83 -58.20
C LEU A 10 46.29 -32.62 -58.15
N VAL A 11 46.81 -31.80 -57.23
CA VAL A 11 48.26 -31.72 -56.92
C VAL A 11 48.49 -32.35 -55.55
N LEU A 12 49.02 -33.57 -55.56
CA LEU A 12 49.56 -34.31 -54.43
C LEU A 12 50.87 -33.60 -53.97
N PHE A 13 50.86 -33.01 -52.79
CA PHE A 13 52.07 -32.59 -52.11
C PHE A 13 52.36 -33.57 -50.98
N VAL A 14 53.31 -34.43 -51.19
CA VAL A 14 53.95 -35.28 -50.18
C VAL A 14 54.90 -34.41 -49.40
N LEU A 15 54.62 -34.17 -48.15
CA LEU A 15 55.60 -33.58 -47.24
C LEU A 15 55.84 -34.51 -46.05
N GLY A 16 57.12 -34.74 -45.87
CA GLY A 16 57.69 -35.68 -44.96
C GLY A 16 57.38 -35.44 -43.48
N VAL A 17 57.12 -36.52 -42.80
CA VAL A 17 56.97 -36.59 -41.35
C VAL A 17 58.34 -36.55 -40.69
N ALA A 18 58.70 -35.47 -40.03
CA ALA A 18 59.79 -35.42 -39.08
C ALA A 18 59.24 -35.75 -37.68
N PRO A 19 59.87 -36.62 -36.88
CA PRO A 19 59.42 -36.86 -35.52
C PRO A 19 59.81 -35.68 -34.63
N CYS A 20 58.79 -34.98 -34.13
CA CYS A 20 58.97 -34.00 -33.08
C CYS A 20 59.04 -34.75 -31.72
N THR A 21 60.24 -34.72 -31.13
CA THR A 21 60.42 -35.17 -29.73
C THR A 21 59.65 -34.22 -28.81
N ALA A 22 58.67 -34.78 -28.13
CA ALA A 22 57.96 -34.07 -27.08
C ALA A 22 58.94 -33.82 -25.93
N GLN A 23 59.22 -32.54 -25.72
CA GLN A 23 59.90 -32.06 -24.54
C GLN A 23 58.79 -31.86 -23.49
N ASP A 24 58.83 -32.69 -22.43
CA ASP A 24 57.95 -32.56 -21.26
C ASP A 24 58.32 -31.28 -20.51
N ASP A 25 57.77 -30.13 -20.95
CA ASP A 25 57.69 -28.93 -20.12
C ASP A 25 56.52 -29.16 -19.12
N ALA A 26 56.91 -29.66 -17.95
CA ALA A 26 56.03 -29.67 -16.80
C ALA A 26 55.55 -28.26 -16.54
N ALA A 27 54.30 -27.95 -16.98
CA ALA A 27 53.62 -26.76 -16.60
C ALA A 27 53.61 -26.70 -15.07
N PRO A 28 54.01 -25.54 -14.47
CA PRO A 28 53.93 -25.40 -13.03
C PRO A 28 52.46 -25.58 -12.63
N ASN A 29 52.27 -26.61 -11.81
CA ASN A 29 51.02 -26.88 -11.12
C ASN A 29 50.53 -25.58 -10.45
N ARG A 30 49.74 -24.77 -11.16
CA ARG A 30 48.98 -23.68 -10.55
C ARG A 30 48.00 -24.34 -9.63
N ARG A 31 48.40 -24.53 -8.37
CA ARG A 31 47.47 -24.66 -7.28
C ARG A 31 46.41 -23.59 -7.50
N PRO A 32 45.12 -23.92 -7.45
CA PRO A 32 44.11 -22.88 -7.35
C PRO A 32 44.55 -21.99 -6.19
N ALA A 33 44.65 -20.69 -6.43
CA ALA A 33 44.93 -19.72 -5.38
C ALA A 33 43.91 -20.03 -4.28
N ASP A 34 44.43 -20.51 -3.15
CA ASP A 34 43.69 -20.63 -1.91
C ASP A 34 43.28 -19.19 -1.57
N THR A 35 42.19 -18.75 -2.17
CA THR A 35 41.51 -17.52 -1.76
C THR A 35 40.74 -17.94 -0.51
N THR A 36 41.47 -18.09 0.61
CA THR A 36 40.90 -17.93 1.92
C THR A 36 40.32 -16.49 1.88
N LEU A 37 39.00 -16.41 1.64
CA LEU A 37 38.28 -15.18 1.75
C LEU A 37 38.54 -14.72 3.18
N SER A 38 39.42 -13.71 3.34
CA SER A 38 39.52 -12.96 4.58
C SER A 38 38.09 -12.60 4.99
N SER A 39 37.78 -12.77 6.28
CA SER A 39 36.45 -12.49 6.84
C SER A 39 35.81 -11.24 6.18
N LEU A 40 34.60 -11.41 5.62
CA LEU A 40 33.93 -10.32 4.90
C LEU A 40 33.45 -9.26 5.88
N ARG A 41 33.68 -8.00 5.57
CA ARG A 41 33.19 -6.86 6.35
C ARG A 41 31.81 -6.48 5.83
N VAL A 42 30.78 -6.74 6.62
CA VAL A 42 29.37 -6.55 6.27
C VAL A 42 28.83 -5.28 6.90
N GLY A 43 28.61 -4.26 6.08
CA GLY A 43 28.06 -2.98 6.53
C GLY A 43 26.57 -3.10 6.89
N VAL A 44 26.22 -2.62 8.09
CA VAL A 44 24.86 -2.60 8.61
C VAL A 44 24.52 -1.25 9.23
N HIS A 45 23.30 -0.80 8.97
CA HIS A 45 22.69 0.37 9.61
C HIS A 45 21.31 -0.01 10.15
N PRO A 46 20.97 0.32 11.39
CA PRO A 46 19.65 0.01 11.95
C PRO A 46 18.52 0.60 11.10
N PHE A 47 17.70 -0.27 10.54
CA PHE A 47 16.58 0.06 9.68
C PHE A 47 15.46 -0.99 9.84
N PRO A 48 14.68 -0.93 10.93
CA PRO A 48 13.63 -1.89 11.17
C PRO A 48 12.54 -1.87 10.07
N PRO A 49 11.98 -3.02 9.70
CA PRO A 49 12.22 -4.39 10.21
C PRO A 49 13.34 -5.16 9.50
N PHE A 50 14.07 -4.53 8.63
CA PHE A 50 15.10 -5.18 7.79
C PHE A 50 16.41 -5.43 8.54
N VAL A 51 16.86 -4.44 9.31
CA VAL A 51 18.02 -4.52 10.20
C VAL A 51 17.61 -3.95 11.56
N ILE A 52 17.50 -4.80 12.55
CA ILE A 52 17.11 -4.47 13.92
C ILE A 52 18.32 -4.69 14.84
N GLN A 53 18.70 -3.70 15.60
CA GLN A 53 19.71 -3.85 16.64
C GLN A 53 19.01 -3.98 17.99
N ASN A 54 19.32 -5.03 18.74
CA ASN A 54 18.82 -5.19 20.10
C ASN A 54 19.71 -4.45 21.12
N GLU A 55 19.28 -4.41 22.37
CA GLU A 55 20.01 -3.76 23.47
C GLU A 55 21.39 -4.36 23.75
N ARG A 56 21.62 -5.62 23.36
CA ARG A 56 22.90 -6.31 23.50
C ARG A 56 23.86 -6.04 22.33
N GLY A 57 23.44 -5.23 21.34
CA GLY A 57 24.25 -4.88 20.17
C GLY A 57 24.20 -5.91 19.05
N THR A 58 23.51 -7.04 19.19
CA THR A 58 23.34 -8.04 18.12
C THR A 58 22.31 -7.56 17.10
N PHE A 59 22.53 -7.95 15.85
CA PHE A 59 21.65 -7.63 14.74
C PHE A 59 20.69 -8.77 14.45
N THR A 60 19.46 -8.44 14.07
CA THR A 60 18.40 -9.31 13.59
C THR A 60 17.63 -8.57 12.48
N GLY A 61 16.67 -9.20 11.86
CA GLY A 61 15.85 -8.56 10.82
C GLY A 61 15.90 -9.31 9.50
N LEU A 62 15.04 -8.94 8.55
CA LEU A 62 14.92 -9.66 7.28
C LEU A 62 16.25 -9.74 6.52
N CYS A 63 16.98 -8.63 6.43
CA CYS A 63 18.26 -8.59 5.71
C CYS A 63 19.35 -9.39 6.43
N VAL A 64 19.32 -9.40 7.76
CA VAL A 64 20.27 -10.14 8.58
C VAL A 64 20.00 -11.65 8.45
N ASP A 65 18.76 -12.08 8.64
CA ASP A 65 18.38 -13.50 8.47
C ASP A 65 18.73 -14.00 7.06
N LEU A 66 18.45 -13.18 6.03
CA LEU A 66 18.77 -13.52 4.64
C LEU A 66 20.27 -13.62 4.39
N TRP A 67 21.06 -12.68 4.91
CA TRP A 67 22.51 -12.68 4.80
C TRP A 67 23.12 -13.90 5.50
N GLU A 68 22.71 -14.17 6.73
CA GLU A 68 23.22 -15.32 7.52
C GLU A 68 22.95 -16.66 6.84
N ASP A 69 21.77 -16.82 6.23
CA ASP A 69 21.45 -18.04 5.46
C ASP A 69 22.36 -18.17 4.23
N VAL A 70 22.58 -17.07 3.48
CA VAL A 70 23.42 -17.08 2.28
C VAL A 70 24.90 -17.23 2.63
N ALA A 71 25.42 -16.53 3.65
CA ALA A 71 26.81 -16.63 4.10
C ALA A 71 27.15 -18.05 4.55
N ARG A 72 26.21 -18.72 5.23
CA ARG A 72 26.35 -20.13 5.63
C ARG A 72 26.43 -21.07 4.42
N GLU A 73 25.62 -20.83 3.37
CA GLU A 73 25.70 -21.63 2.13
C GLU A 73 26.98 -21.34 1.31
N MET A 74 27.56 -20.12 1.46
CA MET A 74 28.83 -19.74 0.81
C MET A 74 30.05 -20.24 1.58
N ASP A 75 29.88 -20.71 2.81
CA ASP A 75 30.98 -21.11 3.73
C ASP A 75 32.00 -19.97 3.92
N VAL A 76 31.52 -18.77 4.20
CA VAL A 76 32.35 -17.57 4.39
C VAL A 76 32.21 -17.01 5.80
N ASP A 77 33.32 -16.64 6.41
CA ASP A 77 33.36 -15.89 7.67
C ASP A 77 33.07 -14.42 7.39
N TYR A 78 32.42 -13.75 8.33
CA TYR A 78 32.10 -12.31 8.20
C TYR A 78 32.02 -11.63 9.56
N GLU A 79 32.16 -10.29 9.55
CA GLU A 79 31.94 -9.43 10.70
C GLU A 79 31.01 -8.27 10.33
N TYR A 80 30.12 -7.89 11.26
CA TYR A 80 29.27 -6.72 11.05
C TYR A 80 29.99 -5.43 11.41
N VAL A 81 30.00 -4.48 10.46
CA VAL A 81 30.47 -3.11 10.67
C VAL A 81 29.28 -2.18 10.75
N ARG A 82 29.06 -1.60 11.95
CA ARG A 82 27.90 -0.75 12.20
C ARG A 82 28.12 0.67 11.71
N TYR A 83 27.12 1.23 11.05
CA TYR A 83 27.02 2.65 10.66
C TYR A 83 25.83 3.31 11.36
N THR A 84 25.96 4.61 11.65
CA THR A 84 24.88 5.42 12.25
C THR A 84 23.92 5.95 11.20
N ASP A 85 24.37 6.09 9.94
CA ASP A 85 23.59 6.60 8.84
C ASP A 85 23.89 5.84 7.52
N PRO A 86 22.92 5.81 6.58
CA PRO A 86 23.09 5.13 5.30
C PRO A 86 24.19 5.74 4.42
N THR A 87 24.41 7.05 4.50
CA THR A 87 25.37 7.78 3.66
C THR A 87 26.80 7.38 4.01
N GLY A 88 27.10 7.28 5.32
CA GLY A 88 28.38 6.79 5.82
C GLY A 88 28.66 5.37 5.36
N MET A 89 27.67 4.48 5.43
CA MET A 89 27.78 3.10 4.95
C MET A 89 28.03 3.01 3.43
N ILE A 90 27.32 3.82 2.63
CA ILE A 90 27.51 3.84 1.17
C ILE A 90 28.89 4.40 0.82
N ARG A 91 29.37 5.39 1.55
CA ARG A 91 30.73 5.93 1.37
C ARG A 91 31.80 4.89 1.69
N ALA A 92 31.65 4.17 2.81
CA ALA A 92 32.57 3.08 3.17
C ALA A 92 32.59 1.96 2.11
N LEU A 93 31.44 1.69 1.48
CA LEU A 93 31.36 0.75 0.36
C LEU A 93 32.15 1.25 -0.86
N ASP A 94 32.03 2.54 -1.19
CA ASP A 94 32.75 3.18 -2.30
C ASP A 94 34.27 3.14 -2.09
N PHE A 95 34.73 3.41 -0.85
CA PHE A 95 36.15 3.33 -0.47
C PHE A 95 36.64 1.90 -0.18
N ARG A 96 35.81 0.87 -0.38
CA ARG A 96 36.12 -0.53 -0.10
C ARG A 96 36.53 -0.82 1.35
N GLU A 97 36.00 -0.02 2.28
CA GLU A 97 36.15 -0.27 3.72
C GLU A 97 35.25 -1.42 4.19
N ILE A 98 34.18 -1.70 3.46
CA ILE A 98 33.29 -2.85 3.61
C ILE A 98 33.14 -3.58 2.27
N ASP A 99 32.84 -4.88 2.33
CA ASP A 99 32.76 -5.74 1.16
C ASP A 99 31.33 -5.90 0.65
N ILE A 100 30.35 -5.68 1.51
CA ILE A 100 28.92 -5.69 1.18
C ILE A 100 28.13 -4.83 2.19
N ALA A 101 27.10 -4.14 1.71
CA ALA A 101 26.08 -3.47 2.53
C ALA A 101 24.77 -4.24 2.41
N ILE A 102 24.29 -4.80 3.52
CA ILE A 102 23.11 -5.68 3.54
C ILE A 102 21.81 -4.95 3.92
N ASN A 103 21.83 -3.63 4.03
CA ASN A 103 20.60 -2.87 4.19
C ASN A 103 19.71 -2.95 2.92
N PRO A 104 18.38 -2.74 3.06
CA PRO A 104 17.45 -2.80 1.94
C PRO A 104 17.55 -1.54 1.08
N LEU A 105 18.64 -1.41 0.35
CA LEU A 105 18.91 -0.23 -0.48
C LEU A 105 18.11 -0.32 -1.78
N TYR A 106 17.40 0.76 -2.16
CA TYR A 106 16.63 0.77 -3.40
C TYR A 106 17.54 0.81 -4.63
N VAL A 107 17.12 0.12 -5.68
CA VAL A 107 17.84 0.07 -6.96
C VAL A 107 17.53 1.34 -7.74
N SER A 108 18.56 2.14 -8.02
CA SER A 108 18.46 3.33 -8.88
C SER A 108 19.52 3.29 -9.98
N GLY A 109 19.29 4.05 -11.06
CA GLY A 109 20.26 4.17 -12.14
C GLY A 109 21.65 4.65 -11.67
N THR A 110 21.67 5.61 -10.74
CA THR A 110 22.91 6.10 -10.13
C THR A 110 23.65 4.98 -9.40
N ARG A 111 22.97 4.21 -8.57
CA ARG A 111 23.59 3.10 -7.82
C ARG A 111 24.08 1.98 -8.71
N LEU A 112 23.36 1.66 -9.79
CA LEU A 112 23.80 0.69 -10.78
C LEU A 112 25.07 1.10 -11.52
N ASN A 113 25.30 2.40 -11.67
CA ASN A 113 26.53 2.92 -12.29
C ASN A 113 27.73 2.92 -11.32
N MET A 114 27.49 3.06 -10.02
CA MET A 114 28.54 3.20 -9.00
C MET A 114 28.92 1.86 -8.34
N PHE A 115 27.97 0.96 -8.17
CA PHE A 115 28.10 -0.26 -7.35
C PHE A 115 27.66 -1.50 -8.11
N GLU A 116 28.11 -2.67 -7.64
CA GLU A 116 27.47 -3.93 -7.97
C GLU A 116 26.22 -4.09 -7.09
N VAL A 117 25.10 -4.32 -7.74
CA VAL A 117 23.78 -4.46 -7.09
C VAL A 117 23.33 -5.92 -7.18
N SER A 118 22.98 -6.55 -6.07
CA SER A 118 22.48 -7.92 -6.06
C SER A 118 21.12 -8.03 -6.76
N GLN A 119 20.67 -9.26 -7.02
CA GLN A 119 19.27 -9.50 -7.34
C GLN A 119 18.38 -8.94 -6.23
N PRO A 120 17.21 -8.36 -6.60
CA PRO A 120 16.27 -7.87 -5.61
C PRO A 120 15.72 -9.00 -4.75
N PHE A 121 15.72 -8.82 -3.44
CA PHE A 121 15.16 -9.78 -2.49
C PHE A 121 13.81 -9.37 -1.92
N PHE A 122 13.44 -8.11 -2.08
CA PHE A 122 12.19 -7.55 -1.60
C PHE A 122 11.68 -6.42 -2.50
N ILE A 123 10.36 -6.32 -2.63
CA ILE A 123 9.71 -5.21 -3.33
C ILE A 123 8.97 -4.38 -2.29
N SER A 124 9.40 -3.14 -2.13
CA SER A 124 8.75 -2.15 -1.29
C SER A 124 7.86 -1.24 -2.12
N SER A 125 7.05 -0.43 -1.46
CA SER A 125 6.24 0.63 -2.07
C SER A 125 6.18 1.84 -1.15
N VAL A 126 5.98 3.00 -1.73
CA VAL A 126 5.63 4.21 -0.99
C VAL A 126 4.19 4.09 -0.53
N GLY A 127 3.94 4.26 0.76
CA GLY A 127 2.62 4.24 1.36
C GLY A 127 2.28 5.59 1.98
N VAL A 128 1.02 5.71 2.39
CA VAL A 128 0.50 6.89 3.09
C VAL A 128 -0.07 6.45 4.43
N ALA A 129 0.38 7.09 5.51
CA ALA A 129 -0.21 6.96 6.84
C ALA A 129 -1.02 8.21 7.18
N THR A 130 -2.15 8.03 7.84
CA THR A 130 -3.01 9.10 8.35
C THR A 130 -3.50 8.75 9.74
N THR A 131 -4.05 9.73 10.46
CA THR A 131 -4.74 9.44 11.70
C THR A 131 -6.12 8.87 11.41
N SER A 132 -6.44 7.72 11.99
CA SER A 132 -7.82 7.30 12.09
C SER A 132 -8.49 8.26 13.07
N VAL A 133 -9.27 9.20 12.55
CA VAL A 133 -10.15 9.99 13.41
C VAL A 133 -11.20 9.02 13.94
N THR A 134 -10.93 8.42 15.08
CA THR A 134 -11.97 7.73 15.88
C THR A 134 -12.87 8.82 16.49
N ARG A 135 -13.51 9.62 15.64
CA ARG A 135 -14.73 10.27 16.09
C ARG A 135 -15.64 9.14 16.49
N SER A 136 -16.06 9.15 17.75
CA SER A 136 -17.09 8.20 18.18
C SER A 136 -18.11 8.14 17.04
N GLN A 137 -18.35 6.94 16.49
CA GLN A 137 -19.34 6.76 15.39
C GLN A 137 -20.66 7.43 15.74
N PHE A 138 -20.95 7.51 17.02
CA PHE A 138 -22.10 8.21 17.58
C PHE A 138 -21.99 9.73 17.43
N GLN A 139 -20.82 10.34 17.62
CA GLN A 139 -20.65 11.80 17.42
C GLN A 139 -20.72 12.18 15.94
N ALA A 140 -20.12 11.38 15.06
CA ALA A 140 -20.22 11.56 13.60
C ALA A 140 -21.68 11.36 13.14
N PHE A 141 -22.38 10.37 13.67
CA PHE A 141 -23.82 10.17 13.42
C PHE A 141 -24.64 11.39 13.88
N LEU A 142 -24.42 11.90 15.10
CA LEU A 142 -25.13 13.08 15.59
C LEU A 142 -24.88 14.33 14.74
N GLN A 143 -23.63 14.59 14.37
CA GLN A 143 -23.30 15.76 13.52
C GLN A 143 -23.96 15.65 12.14
N ASN A 144 -23.98 14.47 11.54
CA ASN A 144 -24.67 14.24 10.27
C ASN A 144 -26.19 14.33 10.41
N PHE A 145 -26.73 13.85 11.53
CA PHE A 145 -28.16 13.89 11.83
C PHE A 145 -28.68 15.34 12.00
N PHE A 146 -27.89 16.23 12.56
CA PHE A 146 -28.20 17.65 12.71
C PHE A 146 -27.63 18.54 11.58
N SER A 147 -27.20 17.93 10.47
CA SER A 147 -26.71 18.69 9.33
C SER A 147 -27.84 19.40 8.59
N LEU A 148 -27.52 20.54 7.95
CA LEU A 148 -28.46 21.26 7.08
C LEU A 148 -28.95 20.39 5.91
N ALA A 149 -28.12 19.45 5.44
CA ALA A 149 -28.50 18.50 4.40
C ALA A 149 -29.59 17.55 4.88
N PHE A 150 -29.45 17.00 6.09
CA PHE A 150 -30.45 16.11 6.69
C PHE A 150 -31.76 16.84 6.98
N LEU A 151 -31.69 18.08 7.48
CA LEU A 151 -32.88 18.91 7.68
C LEU A 151 -33.65 19.17 6.38
N LYS A 152 -32.94 19.45 5.27
CA LYS A 152 -33.56 19.60 3.94
C LYS A 152 -34.29 18.32 3.51
N ILE A 153 -33.70 17.15 3.76
CA ILE A 153 -34.33 15.85 3.44
C ILE A 153 -35.60 15.66 4.26
N ILE A 154 -35.59 15.95 5.57
CA ILE A 154 -36.79 15.87 6.43
C ILE A 154 -37.87 16.83 5.95
N LEU A 155 -37.53 18.07 5.61
CA LEU A 155 -38.49 19.06 5.09
C LEU A 155 -39.10 18.59 3.76
N LEU A 156 -38.28 18.05 2.85
CA LEU A 156 -38.77 17.50 1.59
C LEU A 156 -39.74 16.31 1.84
N LEU A 157 -39.36 15.37 2.72
CA LEU A 157 -40.19 14.24 3.08
C LEU A 157 -41.52 14.67 3.70
N SER A 158 -41.47 15.64 4.63
CA SER A 158 -42.69 16.23 5.24
C SER A 158 -43.56 16.90 4.19
N GLY A 159 -42.95 17.59 3.22
CA GLY A 159 -43.68 18.20 2.09
C GLY A 159 -44.38 17.15 1.22
N ILE A 160 -43.73 16.03 0.93
CA ILE A 160 -44.34 14.94 0.15
C ILE A 160 -45.50 14.29 0.93
N LEU A 161 -45.31 14.05 2.23
CA LEU A 161 -46.35 13.50 3.10
C LEU A 161 -47.57 14.44 3.14
N LEU A 162 -47.34 15.76 3.29
CA LEU A 162 -48.40 16.75 3.27
C LEU A 162 -49.13 16.79 1.91
N PHE A 163 -48.38 16.69 0.82
CA PHE A 163 -48.94 16.71 -0.53
C PHE A 163 -49.89 15.53 -0.75
N PHE A 164 -49.44 14.29 -0.55
CA PHE A 164 -50.27 13.09 -0.73
C PHE A 164 -51.39 13.01 0.28
N GLY A 165 -51.14 13.38 1.55
CA GLY A 165 -52.16 13.42 2.61
C GLY A 165 -53.25 14.43 2.30
N THR A 166 -52.88 15.61 1.79
CA THR A 166 -53.85 16.68 1.41
C THR A 166 -54.70 16.27 0.20
N ILE A 167 -54.07 15.67 -0.83
CA ILE A 167 -54.80 15.20 -2.01
C ILE A 167 -55.79 14.11 -1.63
N LEU A 168 -55.38 13.10 -0.85
CA LEU A 168 -56.30 12.04 -0.42
C LEU A 168 -57.42 12.62 0.42
N TRP A 169 -57.15 13.48 1.41
CA TRP A 169 -58.14 14.12 2.20
C TRP A 169 -59.14 14.92 1.34
N ALA A 170 -58.66 15.66 0.35
CA ALA A 170 -59.51 16.46 -0.53
C ALA A 170 -60.51 15.59 -1.31
N VAL A 171 -60.11 14.41 -1.73
CA VAL A 171 -60.93 13.45 -2.47
C VAL A 171 -61.92 12.72 -1.53
N GLU A 172 -61.43 12.27 -0.39
CA GLU A 172 -62.19 11.40 0.53
C GLU A 172 -63.19 12.21 1.44
N ARG A 173 -62.95 13.48 1.74
CA ARG A 173 -63.70 14.30 2.70
C ARG A 173 -65.21 14.42 2.43
N ARG A 174 -65.64 14.14 1.19
CA ARG A 174 -67.08 14.21 0.82
C ARG A 174 -67.81 12.87 1.06
N GLU A 175 -67.16 11.76 0.69
CA GLU A 175 -67.77 10.43 0.73
C GLU A 175 -67.37 9.62 1.96
N ASN A 176 -66.20 9.91 2.55
CA ASN A 176 -65.67 9.21 3.72
C ASN A 176 -65.44 10.13 4.92
N ARG A 177 -66.46 10.92 5.25
CA ARG A 177 -66.40 11.95 6.34
C ARG A 177 -66.07 11.36 7.72
N TYR A 178 -66.33 10.12 7.93
CA TYR A 178 -66.07 9.43 9.20
C TYR A 178 -64.57 9.23 9.45
N GLN A 179 -63.82 8.88 8.42
CA GLN A 179 -62.37 8.65 8.52
C GLN A 179 -61.57 9.88 8.13
N PHE A 180 -62.07 10.76 7.21
CA PHE A 180 -61.45 12.00 6.75
C PHE A 180 -62.38 13.18 7.04
N ARG A 181 -62.23 13.76 8.22
CA ARG A 181 -63.12 14.83 8.71
C ARG A 181 -62.99 16.12 7.89
N PRO A 182 -63.94 17.01 7.88
CA PRO A 182 -63.82 18.30 7.27
C PRO A 182 -62.86 19.21 8.07
N GLY A 183 -62.22 20.20 7.39
CA GLY A 183 -61.35 21.19 7.99
C GLY A 183 -59.94 20.69 8.37
N LEU A 184 -59.26 21.45 9.23
CA LEU A 184 -57.89 21.14 9.62
C LEU A 184 -57.67 19.78 10.26
N ARG A 185 -58.67 19.30 11.01
CA ARG A 185 -58.63 17.96 11.60
C ARG A 185 -58.60 16.86 10.55
N GLY A 186 -59.30 17.07 9.44
CA GLY A 186 -59.27 16.12 8.32
C GLY A 186 -57.97 16.15 7.54
N LEU A 187 -57.32 17.32 7.44
CA LEU A 187 -55.99 17.42 6.86
C LEU A 187 -54.97 16.61 7.67
N LEU A 188 -55.04 16.67 9.00
CA LEU A 188 -54.24 15.84 9.89
C LEU A 188 -54.58 14.36 9.75
N ASP A 189 -55.86 14.00 9.49
CA ASP A 189 -56.29 12.62 9.20
C ASP A 189 -55.61 12.09 7.91
N GLY A 190 -55.51 12.93 6.86
CA GLY A 190 -54.82 12.60 5.62
C GLY A 190 -53.32 12.45 5.81
N LEU A 191 -52.71 13.37 6.55
CA LEU A 191 -51.28 13.30 6.88
C LEU A 191 -50.95 12.03 7.70
N TRP A 192 -51.76 11.73 8.70
CA TRP A 192 -51.63 10.48 9.49
C TRP A 192 -51.69 9.25 8.61
N TRP A 193 -52.66 9.16 7.71
CA TRP A 193 -52.78 8.05 6.78
C TRP A 193 -51.54 7.92 5.89
N ALA A 194 -51.06 9.03 5.33
CA ALA A 194 -49.89 9.02 4.48
C ALA A 194 -48.64 8.52 5.24
N ALA A 195 -48.44 8.98 6.48
CA ALA A 195 -47.32 8.55 7.32
C ALA A 195 -47.39 7.07 7.70
N VAL A 196 -48.55 6.60 8.14
CA VAL A 196 -48.77 5.20 8.54
C VAL A 196 -48.62 4.26 7.34
N THR A 197 -49.04 4.70 6.16
CA THR A 197 -48.86 3.93 4.92
C THR A 197 -47.39 3.88 4.47
N MET A 198 -46.67 5.00 4.54
CA MET A 198 -45.27 5.06 4.20
C MET A 198 -44.42 4.15 5.11
N THR A 199 -44.70 4.15 6.39
CA THR A 199 -44.01 3.29 7.37
C THR A 199 -44.43 1.83 7.34
N THR A 200 -45.35 1.45 6.46
CA THR A 200 -45.89 0.08 6.30
C THR A 200 -46.56 -0.48 7.56
N VAL A 201 -46.90 0.38 8.53
CA VAL A 201 -47.56 -0.03 9.78
C VAL A 201 -49.02 -0.41 9.53
N GLY A 202 -49.77 0.42 8.77
CA GLY A 202 -51.12 0.13 8.29
C GLY A 202 -52.15 -0.21 9.39
N TYR A 203 -52.37 0.65 10.36
CA TYR A 203 -53.35 0.43 11.46
C TYR A 203 -54.76 0.11 10.98
N GLY A 204 -55.13 0.47 9.74
CA GLY A 204 -56.45 0.20 9.19
C GLY A 204 -57.58 1.11 9.69
N ASP A 205 -57.25 2.10 10.54
CA ASP A 205 -58.15 3.11 11.08
C ASP A 205 -58.62 4.13 10.04
N LYS A 206 -57.79 4.32 9.01
CA LYS A 206 -58.07 5.20 7.88
C LYS A 206 -57.68 4.50 6.56
N ALA A 207 -58.66 4.44 5.63
CA ALA A 207 -58.45 3.88 4.30
C ALA A 207 -59.34 4.56 3.26
N PRO A 208 -58.85 4.77 2.02
CA PRO A 208 -59.66 5.35 0.95
C PRO A 208 -60.80 4.43 0.54
N LYS A 209 -62.04 5.01 0.42
CA LYS A 209 -63.24 4.31 -0.03
C LYS A 209 -63.54 4.62 -1.47
N THR A 210 -63.24 5.84 -1.93
CA THR A 210 -63.52 6.24 -3.34
C THR A 210 -62.56 5.55 -4.30
N GLN A 211 -63.00 5.35 -5.55
CA GLN A 211 -62.16 4.79 -6.62
C GLN A 211 -60.89 5.67 -6.85
N THR A 212 -61.07 6.98 -6.94
CA THR A 212 -59.99 7.97 -7.10
C THR A 212 -59.05 7.91 -5.90
N GLY A 213 -59.55 7.87 -4.68
CA GLY A 213 -58.72 7.74 -3.48
C GLY A 213 -57.89 6.47 -3.46
N ARG A 214 -58.44 5.32 -3.92
CA ARG A 214 -57.66 4.07 -4.05
C ARG A 214 -56.55 4.16 -5.08
N THR A 215 -56.80 4.81 -6.23
CA THR A 215 -55.75 5.04 -7.25
C THR A 215 -54.61 5.90 -6.68
N ILE A 216 -54.94 6.99 -5.98
CA ILE A 216 -53.96 7.83 -5.29
C ILE A 216 -53.17 7.04 -4.26
N ALA A 217 -53.83 6.16 -3.49
CA ALA A 217 -53.21 5.31 -2.51
C ALA A 217 -52.21 4.33 -3.13
N VAL A 218 -52.55 3.72 -4.27
CA VAL A 218 -51.58 2.83 -4.99
C VAL A 218 -50.36 3.58 -5.43
N VAL A 219 -50.51 4.77 -6.07
CA VAL A 219 -49.37 5.62 -6.49
C VAL A 219 -48.51 5.99 -5.27
N TRP A 220 -49.18 6.39 -4.15
CA TRP A 220 -48.46 6.71 -2.91
C TRP A 220 -47.66 5.53 -2.36
N MET A 221 -48.26 4.32 -2.30
CA MET A 221 -47.56 3.14 -1.81
C MET A 221 -46.29 2.83 -2.56
N PHE A 222 -46.30 2.86 -3.91
CA PHE A 222 -45.08 2.68 -4.71
C PHE A 222 -44.08 3.80 -4.49
N THR A 223 -44.51 5.05 -4.44
CA THR A 223 -43.66 6.21 -4.17
C THR A 223 -43.00 6.10 -2.79
N ALA A 224 -43.76 5.71 -1.77
CA ALA A 224 -43.30 5.53 -0.40
C ALA A 224 -42.19 4.46 -0.29
N VAL A 225 -42.36 3.29 -0.95
CA VAL A 225 -41.35 2.23 -0.97
C VAL A 225 -40.05 2.70 -1.61
N ILE A 226 -40.11 3.44 -2.75
CA ILE A 226 -38.92 3.99 -3.40
C ILE A 226 -38.23 4.99 -2.47
N ILE A 227 -38.95 5.88 -1.82
CA ILE A 227 -38.39 6.88 -0.90
C ILE A 227 -37.68 6.20 0.27
N VAL A 228 -38.33 5.24 0.94
CA VAL A 228 -37.75 4.53 2.10
C VAL A 228 -36.52 3.75 1.68
N SER A 229 -36.58 3.04 0.55
CA SER A 229 -35.42 2.28 0.04
C SER A 229 -34.23 3.18 -0.29
N SER A 230 -34.49 4.33 -0.95
CA SER A 230 -33.43 5.31 -1.28
C SER A 230 -32.81 5.93 -0.02
N PHE A 231 -33.63 6.23 0.99
CA PHE A 231 -33.19 6.76 2.28
C PHE A 231 -32.29 5.75 3.01
N THR A 232 -32.72 4.50 3.08
CA THR A 232 -31.94 3.41 3.70
C THR A 232 -30.61 3.20 2.99
N ALA A 233 -30.61 3.19 1.65
CA ALA A 233 -29.38 3.08 0.85
C ALA A 233 -28.42 4.25 1.09
N THR A 234 -28.94 5.47 1.21
CA THR A 234 -28.14 6.67 1.49
C THR A 234 -27.50 6.59 2.88
N ILE A 235 -28.26 6.17 3.91
CA ILE A 235 -27.72 5.98 5.26
C ILE A 235 -26.62 4.91 5.26
N ALA A 236 -26.86 3.77 4.64
CA ALA A 236 -25.87 2.68 4.56
C ALA A 236 -24.59 3.14 3.85
N SER A 237 -24.73 3.85 2.72
CA SER A 237 -23.59 4.44 2.00
C SER A 237 -22.82 5.43 2.87
N THR A 238 -23.50 6.34 3.54
CA THR A 238 -22.87 7.36 4.40
C THR A 238 -22.13 6.73 5.58
N LEU A 239 -22.65 5.69 6.18
CA LEU A 239 -21.99 4.94 7.26
C LEU A 239 -20.75 4.20 6.75
N THR A 240 -20.76 3.70 5.52
CA THR A 240 -19.63 2.99 4.92
C THR A 240 -18.52 3.96 4.49
N VAL A 241 -18.87 5.13 3.93
CA VAL A 241 -17.91 6.12 3.43
C VAL A 241 -17.23 6.91 4.56
N ASN A 242 -17.89 7.13 5.70
CA ASN A 242 -17.30 7.85 6.84
C ASN A 242 -16.16 7.10 7.56
N THR A 243 -15.85 5.87 7.18
CA THR A 243 -14.64 5.16 7.62
C THR A 243 -13.39 5.53 6.80
N LEU A 244 -13.54 6.31 5.73
CA LEU A 244 -12.44 6.74 4.87
C LEU A 244 -12.04 8.18 5.20
N SER A 245 -11.30 8.33 6.29
CA SER A 245 -10.55 9.57 6.58
C SER A 245 -9.50 9.76 5.49
N ALA A 246 -9.48 10.95 4.89
CA ALA A 246 -8.66 11.36 3.75
C ALA A 246 -8.85 10.46 2.51
N LYS A 247 -9.56 10.97 1.53
CA LYS A 247 -9.82 10.32 0.24
C LYS A 247 -8.58 10.43 -0.67
N ILE A 248 -7.46 9.81 -0.21
CA ILE A 248 -6.23 9.72 -1.00
C ILE A 248 -6.26 8.37 -1.69
N GLU A 249 -6.60 8.36 -2.96
CA GLU A 249 -6.64 7.19 -3.83
C GLU A 249 -5.59 7.29 -4.94
N THR A 250 -5.25 8.52 -5.32
CA THR A 250 -4.29 8.83 -6.38
C THR A 250 -3.13 9.68 -5.86
N LEU A 251 -2.09 9.82 -6.67
CA LEU A 251 -0.94 10.66 -6.34
C LEU A 251 -1.33 12.14 -6.34
N GLU A 252 -2.25 12.53 -7.23
CA GLU A 252 -2.76 13.90 -7.32
C GLU A 252 -3.51 14.32 -6.06
N ASP A 253 -4.18 13.39 -5.38
CA ASP A 253 -4.90 13.72 -4.14
C ASP A 253 -3.95 14.23 -3.05
N LEU A 254 -2.67 13.81 -3.07
CA LEU A 254 -1.67 14.31 -2.13
C LEU A 254 -1.44 15.82 -2.29
N THR A 255 -1.60 16.37 -3.49
CA THR A 255 -1.42 17.82 -3.71
C THR A 255 -2.50 18.67 -3.01
N THR A 256 -3.61 18.04 -2.63
CA THR A 256 -4.72 18.71 -1.91
C THR A 256 -4.56 18.68 -0.39
N VAL A 257 -3.52 18.00 0.11
CA VAL A 257 -3.25 17.88 1.54
C VAL A 257 -2.36 19.05 1.98
N ASP A 258 -2.77 19.76 3.01
CA ASP A 258 -2.06 20.96 3.47
C ASP A 258 -0.72 20.65 4.16
N ARG A 259 -0.66 19.56 4.93
CA ARG A 259 0.50 19.23 5.76
C ARG A 259 0.97 17.80 5.52
N ILE A 260 1.93 17.65 4.60
CA ILE A 260 2.54 16.36 4.25
C ILE A 260 3.89 16.24 4.94
N GLY A 261 4.09 15.18 5.71
CA GLY A 261 5.38 14.84 6.31
C GLY A 261 6.06 13.69 5.57
N THR A 262 7.39 13.74 5.50
CA THR A 262 8.24 12.65 4.98
C THR A 262 9.54 12.55 5.78
N VAL A 263 10.36 11.52 5.50
CA VAL A 263 11.67 11.35 6.13
C VAL A 263 12.76 11.94 5.24
N SER A 264 13.59 12.80 5.82
CA SER A 264 14.69 13.48 5.12
C SER A 264 15.71 12.50 4.55
N GLY A 265 16.23 12.79 3.34
CA GLY A 265 17.21 11.95 2.65
C GLY A 265 16.70 10.58 2.19
N SER A 266 15.38 10.36 2.22
CA SER A 266 14.77 9.10 1.79
C SER A 266 14.45 9.09 0.29
N SER A 267 14.38 7.88 -0.28
CA SER A 267 13.88 7.69 -1.66
C SER A 267 12.43 8.17 -1.85
N THR A 268 11.68 8.27 -0.76
CA THR A 268 10.31 8.81 -0.79
C THR A 268 10.33 10.33 -0.93
N GLN A 269 11.27 11.01 -0.28
CA GLN A 269 11.46 12.45 -0.49
C GLN A 269 11.81 12.75 -1.95
N ASP A 270 12.78 12.01 -2.52
CA ASP A 270 13.14 12.13 -3.94
C ASP A 270 11.92 11.90 -4.85
N PHE A 271 11.09 10.91 -4.51
CA PHE A 271 9.86 10.60 -5.24
C PHE A 271 8.84 11.75 -5.18
N LEU A 272 8.60 12.34 -4.02
CA LEU A 272 7.69 13.47 -3.87
C LEU A 272 8.17 14.69 -4.66
N VAL A 273 9.47 14.99 -4.58
CA VAL A 273 10.09 16.09 -5.36
C VAL A 273 9.96 15.85 -6.86
N ALA A 274 10.21 14.62 -7.34
CA ALA A 274 10.10 14.27 -8.75
C ALA A 274 8.68 14.38 -9.32
N HIS A 275 7.66 14.42 -8.46
CA HIS A 275 6.25 14.53 -8.84
C HIS A 275 5.63 15.88 -8.43
N ASP A 276 6.44 16.87 -8.09
CA ASP A 276 6.01 18.21 -7.69
C ASP A 276 5.02 18.21 -6.49
N ILE A 277 5.16 17.22 -5.60
CA ILE A 277 4.35 17.13 -4.38
C ILE A 277 5.13 17.78 -3.23
N PRO A 278 4.66 18.90 -2.68
CA PRO A 278 5.38 19.59 -1.61
C PRO A 278 5.28 18.79 -0.31
N SER A 279 6.43 18.43 0.28
CA SER A 279 6.48 18.01 1.68
C SER A 279 6.61 19.26 2.55
N THR A 280 5.66 19.44 3.46
CA THR A 280 5.64 20.62 4.35
C THR A 280 6.56 20.45 5.56
N GLN A 281 6.86 19.20 5.91
CA GLN A 281 7.72 18.88 7.06
C GLN A 281 8.54 17.64 6.81
N GLU A 282 9.84 17.73 7.13
CA GLU A 282 10.80 16.64 7.03
C GLU A 282 11.21 16.18 8.44
N PHE A 283 11.33 14.89 8.61
CA PHE A 283 11.70 14.25 9.88
C PHE A 283 12.98 13.44 9.71
N GLU A 284 13.80 13.39 10.75
CA GLU A 284 15.05 12.62 10.75
C GLU A 284 14.80 11.10 10.77
N THR A 285 13.70 10.67 11.41
CA THR A 285 13.36 9.25 11.56
C THR A 285 11.89 8.98 11.25
N PRO A 286 11.55 7.80 10.74
CA PRO A 286 10.16 7.44 10.50
C PRO A 286 9.32 7.35 11.79
N THR A 287 9.97 7.06 12.94
CA THR A 287 9.28 7.08 14.24
C THR A 287 8.83 8.48 14.61
N ASN A 288 9.71 9.49 14.46
CA ASN A 288 9.38 10.89 14.73
C ASN A 288 8.26 11.38 13.80
N ALA A 289 8.32 10.98 12.52
CA ALA A 289 7.28 11.31 11.53
C ALA A 289 5.89 10.77 11.94
N LEU A 290 5.82 9.49 12.32
CA LEU A 290 4.56 8.86 12.75
C LEU A 290 4.06 9.41 14.10
N GLN A 291 4.96 9.79 15.01
CA GLN A 291 4.58 10.47 16.25
C GLN A 291 4.01 11.86 15.99
N ALA A 292 4.60 12.63 15.08
CA ALA A 292 4.08 13.93 14.67
C ALA A 292 2.69 13.81 14.02
N LEU A 293 2.46 12.76 13.24
CA LEU A 293 1.15 12.43 12.71
C LEU A 293 0.15 12.12 13.84
N ALA A 294 0.53 11.28 14.80
CA ALA A 294 -0.32 10.94 15.95
C ALA A 294 -0.70 12.17 16.79
N GLN A 295 0.19 13.16 16.87
CA GLN A 295 -0.03 14.44 17.56
C GLN A 295 -0.81 15.48 16.73
N GLY A 296 -1.08 15.20 15.45
CA GLY A 296 -1.79 16.11 14.56
C GLY A 296 -0.94 17.28 14.03
N THR A 297 0.39 17.20 14.12
CA THR A 297 1.31 18.20 13.57
C THR A 297 1.29 18.19 12.05
N VAL A 298 1.13 17.01 11.45
CA VAL A 298 0.92 16.78 10.01
C VAL A 298 -0.36 15.98 9.80
N ASP A 299 -0.93 16.05 8.59
CA ASP A 299 -2.18 15.38 8.24
C ASP A 299 -1.94 13.99 7.67
N VAL A 300 -0.83 13.83 6.95
CA VAL A 300 -0.38 12.56 6.40
C VAL A 300 1.14 12.42 6.48
N ILE A 301 1.60 11.18 6.57
CA ILE A 301 3.00 10.80 6.37
C ILE A 301 3.08 9.95 5.11
N VAL A 302 3.96 10.34 4.20
CA VAL A 302 4.30 9.59 2.99
C VAL A 302 5.70 9.01 3.19
N TYR A 303 5.80 7.68 3.23
CA TYR A 303 7.07 6.99 3.46
C TYR A 303 7.02 5.53 2.99
N ASP A 304 8.10 4.78 3.23
CA ASP A 304 8.20 3.33 2.95
C ASP A 304 7.11 2.55 3.72
N ARG A 305 6.18 1.94 2.98
CA ARG A 305 5.01 1.27 3.55
C ARG A 305 5.35 0.14 4.52
N PRO A 306 6.29 -0.78 4.20
CA PRO A 306 6.71 -1.84 5.13
C PRO A 306 7.25 -1.31 6.45
N VAL A 307 8.05 -0.25 6.42
CA VAL A 307 8.62 0.38 7.62
C VAL A 307 7.52 0.98 8.49
N MET A 308 6.61 1.74 7.89
CA MET A 308 5.47 2.32 8.61
C MET A 308 4.59 1.23 9.22
N ARG A 309 4.26 0.17 8.45
CA ARG A 309 3.46 -0.97 8.94
C ARG A 309 4.11 -1.61 10.16
N TYR A 310 5.42 -1.85 10.11
CA TYR A 310 6.16 -2.43 11.23
C TYR A 310 6.10 -1.54 12.47
N LEU A 311 6.35 -0.23 12.33
CA LEU A 311 6.36 0.71 13.45
C LEU A 311 4.97 0.88 14.08
N ILE A 312 3.92 0.90 13.29
CA ILE A 312 2.53 0.98 13.77
C ILE A 312 2.15 -0.30 14.53
N ASN A 313 2.51 -1.49 14.00
CA ASN A 313 2.13 -2.77 14.59
C ASN A 313 2.96 -3.16 15.83
N THR A 314 4.10 -2.52 16.08
CA THR A 314 4.97 -2.83 17.24
C THR A 314 4.70 -1.95 18.46
N ASP A 315 3.54 -1.30 18.53
CA ASP A 315 3.11 -0.39 19.61
C ASP A 315 4.10 0.75 19.95
N ARG A 316 5.02 1.03 19.02
CA ARG A 316 5.98 2.13 19.18
C ARG A 316 5.35 3.49 18.89
N ILE A 317 4.15 3.49 18.31
CA ILE A 317 3.40 4.70 17.97
C ILE A 317 2.13 4.72 18.82
N SER A 318 2.08 5.64 19.77
CA SER A 318 0.87 5.92 20.54
C SER A 318 -0.05 6.82 19.72
N GLY A 319 -1.28 6.37 19.49
CA GLY A 319 -2.31 7.12 18.78
C GLY A 319 -2.98 6.32 17.66
N ASN A 320 -4.05 6.89 17.11
CA ASN A 320 -4.84 6.26 16.06
C ASN A 320 -4.21 6.50 14.67
N VAL A 321 -3.04 5.91 14.42
CA VAL A 321 -2.38 5.97 13.11
C VAL A 321 -2.73 4.73 12.30
N GLN A 322 -3.11 4.92 11.06
CA GLN A 322 -3.42 3.84 10.12
C GLN A 322 -2.77 4.05 8.76
N LEU A 323 -2.45 2.95 8.09
CA LEU A 323 -1.99 2.97 6.70
C LEU A 323 -3.19 2.96 5.76
N LEU A 324 -3.19 3.85 4.79
CA LEU A 324 -4.15 3.79 3.70
C LEU A 324 -3.87 2.59 2.79
N PRO A 325 -4.89 2.03 2.12
CA PRO A 325 -4.71 0.91 1.20
C PRO A 325 -3.97 1.26 -0.09
N VAL A 326 -3.75 2.57 -0.34
CA VAL A 326 -3.05 3.07 -1.52
C VAL A 326 -1.54 2.88 -1.41
N THR A 327 -0.91 2.58 -2.53
CA THR A 327 0.56 2.49 -2.67
C THR A 327 1.03 3.12 -3.96
N PHE A 328 2.18 3.76 -3.90
CA PHE A 328 2.84 4.39 -5.04
C PHE A 328 4.24 3.80 -5.22
N ASN A 329 4.86 4.05 -6.37
CA ASN A 329 6.26 3.81 -6.66
C ASN A 329 6.83 2.50 -6.09
N LYS A 330 6.72 1.41 -6.84
CA LYS A 330 7.37 0.15 -6.48
C LYS A 330 8.89 0.29 -6.49
N GLN A 331 9.53 -0.09 -5.40
CA GLN A 331 10.97 0.02 -5.21
C GLN A 331 11.57 -1.36 -4.96
N TYR A 332 12.53 -1.76 -5.79
CA TYR A 332 13.27 -2.99 -5.63
C TYR A 332 14.37 -2.80 -4.59
N ARG A 333 14.43 -3.68 -3.60
CA ARG A 333 15.42 -3.67 -2.51
C ARG A 333 16.48 -4.73 -2.74
N SER A 334 17.74 -4.31 -2.72
CA SER A 334 18.92 -5.14 -3.03
C SER A 334 20.05 -4.83 -2.06
N PHE A 335 21.02 -5.74 -1.99
CA PHE A 335 22.31 -5.49 -1.34
C PHE A 335 23.25 -4.79 -2.31
N LEU A 336 24.17 -4.01 -1.78
CA LEU A 336 25.19 -3.32 -2.58
C LEU A 336 26.58 -3.84 -2.24
N MET A 337 27.42 -3.91 -3.27
CA MET A 337 28.83 -4.31 -3.17
C MET A 337 29.69 -3.30 -3.94
N PRO A 338 31.00 -3.18 -3.64
CA PRO A 338 31.91 -2.33 -4.40
C PRO A 338 31.91 -2.73 -5.88
N ARG A 339 32.09 -1.75 -6.76
CA ARG A 339 32.14 -1.96 -8.20
C ARG A 339 33.19 -3.03 -8.57
N GLY A 340 32.80 -4.00 -9.41
CA GLY A 340 33.66 -5.11 -9.82
C GLY A 340 33.86 -6.19 -8.74
N SER A 341 33.07 -6.19 -7.68
CA SER A 341 33.12 -7.23 -6.64
C SER A 341 32.75 -8.60 -7.22
N PRO A 342 33.60 -9.64 -7.04
CA PRO A 342 33.32 -11.00 -7.47
C PRO A 342 32.20 -11.65 -6.64
N LEU A 343 31.91 -11.09 -5.46
CA LEU A 343 30.94 -11.62 -4.49
C LEU A 343 29.54 -11.75 -5.09
N ARG A 344 29.13 -10.82 -5.96
CA ARG A 344 27.84 -10.84 -6.63
C ARG A 344 27.56 -12.15 -7.35
N ARG A 345 28.54 -12.71 -8.06
CA ARG A 345 28.37 -13.95 -8.82
C ARG A 345 28.08 -15.16 -7.93
N GLN A 346 28.59 -15.15 -6.70
CA GLN A 346 28.35 -16.19 -5.71
C GLN A 346 27.04 -15.95 -4.96
N LEU A 347 26.77 -14.69 -4.62
CA LEU A 347 25.62 -14.24 -3.86
C LEU A 347 24.28 -14.44 -4.61
N ASP A 348 24.18 -13.93 -5.84
CA ASP A 348 22.92 -13.85 -6.58
C ASP A 348 22.19 -15.20 -6.75
N PRO A 349 22.85 -16.32 -7.12
CA PRO A 349 22.17 -17.63 -7.23
C PRO A 349 21.62 -18.12 -5.90
N LEU A 350 22.33 -17.90 -4.80
CA LEU A 350 21.93 -18.33 -3.46
C LEU A 350 20.77 -17.48 -2.94
N LEU A 351 20.86 -16.16 -3.14
CA LEU A 351 19.84 -15.22 -2.77
C LEU A 351 18.52 -15.53 -3.50
N VAL A 352 18.55 -15.75 -4.83
CA VAL A 352 17.36 -16.12 -5.61
C VAL A 352 16.81 -17.48 -5.14
N ARG A 353 17.68 -18.47 -4.88
CA ARG A 353 17.25 -19.75 -4.32
C ARG A 353 16.55 -19.57 -2.98
N ARG A 354 17.10 -18.74 -2.09
CA ARG A 354 16.56 -18.51 -0.75
C ARG A 354 15.19 -17.86 -0.77
N ILE A 355 14.98 -16.80 -1.57
CA ILE A 355 13.71 -16.08 -1.65
C ILE A 355 12.59 -16.89 -2.35
N ASN A 356 12.97 -17.89 -3.17
CA ASN A 356 12.01 -18.78 -3.84
C ASN A 356 11.66 -20.04 -3.02
N ARG A 357 12.22 -20.24 -1.84
CA ARG A 357 11.85 -21.36 -0.97
C ARG A 357 10.45 -21.16 -0.40
N ALA A 358 9.74 -22.26 -0.20
CA ALA A 358 8.38 -22.24 0.33
C ALA A 358 8.26 -21.59 1.72
N ASP A 359 9.32 -21.65 2.54
CA ASP A 359 9.37 -21.06 3.89
C ASP A 359 9.63 -19.54 3.88
N TRP A 360 9.96 -18.93 2.72
CA TRP A 360 10.26 -17.50 2.63
C TRP A 360 9.10 -16.62 3.08
N GLN A 361 7.87 -16.99 2.74
CA GLN A 361 6.69 -16.27 3.20
C GLN A 361 6.57 -16.25 4.74
N GLY A 362 6.95 -17.33 5.39
CA GLY A 362 7.02 -17.39 6.86
C GLY A 362 8.05 -16.42 7.44
N VAL A 363 9.21 -16.27 6.76
CA VAL A 363 10.22 -15.26 7.15
C VAL A 363 9.69 -13.85 7.00
N LEU A 364 8.99 -13.54 5.91
CA LEU A 364 8.36 -12.23 5.73
C LEU A 364 7.29 -11.95 6.80
N GLN A 365 6.46 -12.94 7.14
CA GLN A 365 5.45 -12.81 8.19
C GLN A 365 6.05 -12.54 9.56
N LYS A 366 7.19 -13.19 9.91
CA LYS A 366 7.94 -12.94 11.15
C LYS A 366 8.23 -11.43 11.37
N TYR A 367 8.44 -10.69 10.28
CA TYR A 367 8.77 -9.28 10.30
C TYR A 367 7.59 -8.36 9.89
N ASN A 368 6.36 -8.86 9.81
CA ASN A 368 5.19 -8.12 9.33
C ASN A 368 5.37 -7.55 7.89
N LEU A 369 6.11 -8.28 7.06
CA LEU A 369 6.47 -7.89 5.69
C LEU A 369 5.75 -8.73 4.62
N SER A 370 4.67 -9.43 4.95
CA SER A 370 3.93 -10.23 3.97
C SER A 370 3.57 -9.37 2.75
N THR A 371 3.88 -9.87 1.55
CA THR A 371 3.43 -9.30 0.28
C THR A 371 1.91 -9.38 0.21
N GLU A 372 1.27 -8.24 -0.06
CA GLU A 372 -0.13 -8.19 -0.48
C GLU A 372 -0.29 -8.70 -1.91
#